data_4b8e335177c58930c01b90239c96a3af
#
_entry.id   4b8e335177c58930c01b90239c96a3af
#
_cell.length_a   1.000
_cell.length_b   1.000
_cell.length_c   1.000
_cell.angle_alpha   90.00
_cell.angle_beta   90.00
_cell.angle_gamma   90.00
#
_symmetry.space_group_name_H-M   'P 1'
#
loop_
_entity.id
_entity.type
_entity.pdbx_description
1 polymer ?
#
loop_
_entity_poly.entity_id
_entity_poly.type
_entity_poly.pdbx_seq_one_letter_code
_entity_poly.pdbx_strand_id
1 'polypeptide(L)'
;MGIELYSQSTQSLSVGSTTFDLTASFEEYYMNAMQIRANVIDPNVLIVEAGRATGKTEGVMGPRIIRVANDMPAELSFLVHKTYVALMTNVWPNIQAYFSRPVGDGRRSMLEYGIDYIVGESKIPSHFKKPQYPIAYPKHSILFRNGHHLQMVSSDQPESVAGRSGVHAFIEEMKHNKGEKLKTRLFPSLRGSSAAIRMSPYYQGITGVSDTARLDLGEDNWYEEYENNVNQELINEIVSASLYYQAALYKIYRNNHRMKEEKNPVIIESLRLETERAKRVIATWEPRLADMRRNASYYIRASSFSNKDILGPKFFRTQLESLDIDEFLTSICAIRKKEVVNKFFANYRKDKHQFSDGYRYESILKLDLREHFVLTSRYLKYYDKRDKIFLGYDPGHFSSIVAAQEKGYGNELRVLKEFTCYYPAEQPELAKQIFEFFGADAINKQIVLYHDRAANKRREDLEKITSDARILKRELESYGFSVELMNEGQSTIYHWQQFKLLLLLFGERSNALPVCRIDENECPNLCSAIPLSPLKKTDGRVELDKSSEVKVPLKHQAGLTTQLPSALIYLLFGLYGDRIQGELSNIPDDLPDNIGL
;
A
#
# COMPACT_ATOMS: atom_id res chain seq x y z
N MET A 1 -17.85 -24.66 -1.59
CA MET A 1 -17.98 -24.96 -0.14
C MET A 1 -18.05 -23.61 0.55
N GLY A 2 -19.21 -23.17 1.03
CA GLY A 2 -19.39 -21.90 1.73
C GLY A 2 -18.96 -22.05 3.18
N ILE A 3 -18.19 -21.11 3.68
CA ILE A 3 -17.89 -20.93 5.11
C ILE A 3 -18.80 -19.82 5.61
N GLU A 4 -19.58 -20.12 6.61
CA GLU A 4 -20.65 -19.27 7.13
C GLU A 4 -20.11 -18.32 8.22
N LEU A 5 -20.46 -17.05 8.14
CA LEU A 5 -20.16 -16.02 9.14
C LEU A 5 -21.44 -15.63 9.88
N TYR A 6 -21.37 -15.54 11.21
CA TYR A 6 -22.54 -15.35 12.08
C TYR A 6 -22.99 -13.89 12.22
N SER A 7 -24.31 -13.65 12.26
CA SER A 7 -24.92 -12.41 12.73
C SER A 7 -25.51 -12.61 14.14
N GLN A 8 -25.39 -11.61 15.01
CA GLN A 8 -25.80 -11.72 16.43
C GLN A 8 -27.27 -11.36 16.62
N SER A 9 -28.07 -12.28 17.17
CA SER A 9 -29.36 -12.02 17.81
C SER A 9 -29.43 -12.68 19.20
N THR A 10 -30.39 -12.27 20.00
CA THR A 10 -30.42 -12.33 21.46
C THR A 10 -30.44 -13.69 22.19
N GLN A 11 -30.24 -14.82 21.55
CA GLN A 11 -30.06 -16.13 22.21
C GLN A 11 -28.69 -16.69 21.89
N SER A 12 -27.72 -16.44 22.74
CA SER A 12 -26.35 -16.90 22.59
C SER A 12 -26.06 -18.13 23.42
N LEU A 13 -25.39 -19.12 22.85
CA LEU A 13 -24.79 -20.24 23.56
C LEU A 13 -23.30 -19.98 23.73
N SER A 14 -22.81 -19.93 24.96
CA SER A 14 -21.38 -19.82 25.24
C SER A 14 -20.78 -21.22 25.41
N VAL A 15 -19.76 -21.54 24.60
CA VAL A 15 -18.95 -22.75 24.75
C VAL A 15 -17.50 -22.29 24.77
N GLY A 16 -16.87 -22.31 25.91
CA GLY A 16 -15.55 -21.72 26.11
C GLY A 16 -15.59 -20.19 25.97
N SER A 17 -14.68 -19.61 25.18
CA SER A 17 -14.66 -18.19 24.88
C SER A 17 -15.61 -17.78 23.74
N THR A 18 -16.20 -18.74 23.03
CA THR A 18 -17.02 -18.50 21.84
C THR A 18 -18.50 -18.48 22.17
N THR A 19 -19.17 -17.39 21.82
CA THR A 19 -20.63 -17.22 21.96
C THR A 19 -21.28 -17.44 20.60
N PHE A 20 -22.17 -18.43 20.50
CA PHE A 20 -22.91 -18.75 19.29
C PHE A 20 -24.33 -18.20 19.38
N ASP A 21 -24.76 -17.52 18.33
CA ASP A 21 -26.16 -17.17 18.14
C ASP A 21 -26.90 -18.35 17.51
N LEU A 22 -27.83 -18.92 18.24
CA LEU A 22 -28.63 -20.06 17.79
C LEU A 22 -29.79 -19.69 16.89
N THR A 23 -30.03 -18.39 16.67
CA THR A 23 -31.15 -17.88 15.87
C THR A 23 -30.68 -17.26 14.56
N ALA A 24 -29.38 -17.18 14.32
CA ALA A 24 -28.82 -16.61 13.12
C ALA A 24 -29.27 -17.37 11.85
N SER A 25 -29.66 -16.62 10.85
CA SER A 25 -29.79 -17.15 9.49
C SER A 25 -28.39 -17.27 8.88
N PHE A 26 -28.13 -18.39 8.21
CA PHE A 26 -26.88 -18.55 7.46
C PHE A 26 -27.03 -17.93 6.08
N GLU A 27 -26.04 -17.15 5.69
CA GLU A 27 -25.87 -16.74 4.31
C GLU A 27 -24.75 -17.54 3.66
N GLU A 28 -25.01 -18.06 2.47
CA GLU A 28 -23.97 -18.63 1.64
C GLU A 28 -23.05 -17.53 1.13
N TYR A 29 -21.78 -17.63 1.46
CA TYR A 29 -20.78 -16.67 1.10
C TYR A 29 -19.78 -17.29 0.13
N TYR A 30 -19.62 -16.66 -1.05
CA TYR A 30 -18.59 -17.10 -1.97
C TYR A 30 -17.21 -16.73 -1.43
N MET A 31 -16.35 -17.74 -1.30
CA MET A 31 -14.93 -17.57 -1.02
C MET A 31 -14.10 -18.35 -2.04
N ASN A 32 -13.07 -17.73 -2.58
CA ASN A 32 -12.11 -18.43 -3.42
C ASN A 32 -11.18 -19.31 -2.58
N ALA A 33 -10.42 -20.20 -3.25
CA ALA A 33 -9.57 -21.18 -2.57
C ALA A 33 -8.54 -20.56 -1.62
N MET A 34 -7.99 -19.39 -1.94
CA MET A 34 -7.04 -18.65 -1.08
C MET A 34 -7.73 -18.18 0.20
N GLN A 35 -8.90 -17.56 0.08
CA GLN A 35 -9.71 -17.08 1.21
C GLN A 35 -10.16 -18.23 2.11
N ILE A 36 -10.62 -19.35 1.52
CA ILE A 36 -10.99 -20.56 2.27
C ILE A 36 -9.81 -21.06 3.10
N ARG A 37 -8.63 -21.21 2.49
CA ARG A 37 -7.41 -21.65 3.22
C ARG A 37 -7.04 -20.71 4.36
N ALA A 38 -7.04 -19.39 4.10
CA ALA A 38 -6.73 -18.40 5.12
C ALA A 38 -7.68 -18.50 6.34
N ASN A 39 -8.99 -18.70 6.09
CA ASN A 39 -9.99 -18.74 7.15
C ASN A 39 -10.13 -20.10 7.85
N VAL A 40 -9.88 -21.21 7.15
CA VAL A 40 -9.91 -22.56 7.76
C VAL A 40 -8.69 -22.80 8.63
N ILE A 41 -7.51 -22.47 8.13
CA ILE A 41 -6.27 -22.64 8.90
C ILE A 41 -6.22 -21.63 10.03
N ASP A 42 -6.43 -20.37 9.74
CA ASP A 42 -6.54 -19.26 10.70
C ASP A 42 -5.40 -19.22 11.73
N PRO A 43 -4.11 -19.22 11.28
CA PRO A 43 -2.93 -19.38 12.11
C PRO A 43 -2.60 -18.11 12.91
N ASN A 44 -1.69 -18.16 13.85
CA ASN A 44 -1.18 -16.98 14.55
C ASN A 44 -0.53 -15.99 13.57
N VAL A 45 0.40 -16.47 12.75
CA VAL A 45 1.03 -15.66 11.70
C VAL A 45 0.47 -16.08 10.35
N LEU A 46 -0.21 -15.15 9.69
CA LEU A 46 -0.78 -15.34 8.36
C LEU A 46 -0.20 -14.32 7.38
N ILE A 47 0.49 -14.81 6.37
CA ILE A 47 1.05 -14.02 5.28
C ILE A 47 0.36 -14.42 3.97
N VAL A 48 -0.18 -13.44 3.25
CA VAL A 48 -0.86 -13.65 1.98
C VAL A 48 -0.22 -12.79 0.89
N GLU A 49 0.59 -13.41 0.07
CA GLU A 49 1.13 -12.85 -1.16
C GLU A 49 0.22 -13.25 -2.31
N ALA A 50 -0.63 -12.33 -2.77
CA ALA A 50 -1.63 -12.69 -3.78
C ALA A 50 -1.85 -11.57 -4.80
N GLY A 51 -2.08 -11.96 -6.04
CA GLY A 51 -2.31 -11.03 -7.14
C GLY A 51 -3.46 -10.05 -6.90
N ARG A 52 -3.53 -9.01 -7.73
CA ARG A 52 -4.59 -7.99 -7.66
C ARG A 52 -5.98 -8.61 -7.82
N ALA A 53 -6.97 -8.00 -7.19
CA ALA A 53 -8.37 -8.43 -7.23
C ALA A 53 -8.65 -9.86 -6.73
N THR A 54 -7.77 -10.42 -5.87
CA THR A 54 -8.02 -11.71 -5.20
C THR A 54 -8.93 -11.60 -3.98
N GLY A 55 -9.34 -10.38 -3.60
CA GLY A 55 -10.19 -10.15 -2.43
C GLY A 55 -9.45 -10.32 -1.10
N LYS A 56 -8.16 -9.93 -1.02
CA LYS A 56 -7.33 -10.00 0.21
C LYS A 56 -7.96 -9.25 1.38
N THR A 57 -8.38 -8.00 1.16
CA THR A 57 -8.96 -7.17 2.21
C THR A 57 -10.32 -7.71 2.67
N GLU A 58 -11.19 -8.05 1.72
CA GLU A 58 -12.56 -8.50 1.99
C GLU A 58 -12.63 -9.92 2.56
N GLY A 59 -11.88 -10.85 1.98
CA GLY A 59 -11.95 -12.26 2.35
C GLY A 59 -10.93 -12.72 3.39
N VAL A 60 -9.93 -11.91 3.72
CA VAL A 60 -8.88 -12.25 4.71
C VAL A 60 -8.78 -11.21 5.80
N MET A 61 -8.46 -9.96 5.46
CA MET A 61 -8.19 -8.91 6.46
C MET A 61 -9.41 -8.57 7.29
N GLY A 62 -10.54 -8.26 6.66
CA GLY A 62 -11.79 -7.90 7.32
C GLY A 62 -12.30 -8.96 8.29
N PRO A 63 -12.50 -10.22 7.86
CA PRO A 63 -12.91 -11.30 8.75
C PRO A 63 -11.96 -11.51 9.93
N ARG A 64 -10.65 -11.39 9.68
CA ARG A 64 -9.66 -11.62 10.72
C ARG A 64 -9.60 -10.49 11.74
N ILE A 65 -9.80 -9.23 11.32
CA ILE A 65 -9.94 -8.10 12.27
C ILE A 65 -11.09 -8.35 13.24
N ILE A 66 -12.25 -8.80 12.74
CA ILE A 66 -13.42 -9.09 13.60
C ILE A 66 -13.11 -10.23 14.58
N ARG A 67 -12.47 -11.33 14.12
CA ARG A 67 -12.12 -12.45 15.00
C ARG A 67 -11.13 -12.05 16.09
N VAL A 68 -10.07 -11.34 15.73
CA VAL A 68 -9.07 -10.82 16.68
C VAL A 68 -9.71 -9.89 17.70
N ALA A 69 -10.58 -8.96 17.26
CA ALA A 69 -11.27 -8.05 18.14
C ALA A 69 -12.21 -8.80 19.12
N ASN A 70 -12.90 -9.83 18.65
CA ASN A 70 -13.80 -10.63 19.48
C ASN A 70 -13.06 -11.51 20.49
N ASP A 71 -11.94 -12.08 20.10
CA ASP A 71 -11.17 -13.03 20.93
C ASP A 71 -10.32 -12.32 22.00
N MET A 72 -9.92 -11.07 21.73
CA MET A 72 -9.10 -10.27 22.63
C MET A 72 -9.79 -8.94 22.99
N PRO A 73 -10.88 -8.99 23.77
CA PRO A 73 -11.62 -7.79 24.16
C PRO A 73 -10.77 -6.84 25.00
N ALA A 74 -11.05 -5.55 24.87
CA ALA A 74 -10.38 -4.44 25.56
C ALA A 74 -8.89 -4.23 25.22
N GLU A 75 -8.31 -5.04 24.35
CA GLU A 75 -6.91 -4.94 23.94
C GLU A 75 -6.70 -4.03 22.72
N LEU A 76 -5.43 -3.76 22.41
CA LEU A 76 -4.99 -2.94 21.30
C LEU A 76 -4.40 -3.80 20.17
N SER A 77 -4.87 -3.59 18.93
CA SER A 77 -4.20 -4.08 17.71
C SER A 77 -3.75 -2.92 16.82
N PHE A 78 -2.79 -3.20 15.95
CA PHE A 78 -2.27 -2.20 15.01
C PHE A 78 -2.72 -2.52 13.58
N LEU A 79 -3.21 -1.49 12.86
CA LEU A 79 -3.42 -1.53 11.41
C LEU A 79 -2.31 -0.71 10.75
N VAL A 80 -1.45 -1.38 10.00
CA VAL A 80 -0.17 -0.85 9.52
C VAL A 80 -0.16 -0.72 8.01
N HIS A 81 0.28 0.42 7.55
CA HIS A 81 0.64 0.67 6.15
C HIS A 81 1.84 1.62 6.12
N LYS A 82 2.49 1.77 4.96
CA LYS A 82 3.63 2.66 4.79
C LYS A 82 3.34 4.07 5.32
N THR A 83 2.21 4.67 4.94
CA THR A 83 1.83 6.03 5.32
C THR A 83 0.43 6.11 5.91
N TYR A 84 0.18 7.12 6.77
CA TYR A 84 -1.16 7.43 7.26
C TYR A 84 -2.13 7.85 6.15
N VAL A 85 -1.62 8.54 5.14
CA VAL A 85 -2.43 8.97 3.99
C VAL A 85 -3.05 7.74 3.32
N ALA A 86 -2.24 6.73 3.01
CA ALA A 86 -2.74 5.50 2.40
C ALA A 86 -3.71 4.72 3.32
N LEU A 87 -3.46 4.72 4.64
CA LEU A 87 -4.42 4.14 5.59
C LEU A 87 -5.79 4.81 5.51
N MET A 88 -5.82 6.15 5.42
CA MET A 88 -7.06 6.92 5.40
C MET A 88 -7.77 6.88 4.04
N THR A 89 -7.02 6.92 2.94
CA THR A 89 -7.60 7.03 1.59
C THR A 89 -7.92 5.68 0.96
N ASN A 90 -7.16 4.63 1.27
CA ASN A 90 -7.24 3.35 0.57
C ASN A 90 -7.64 2.19 1.50
N VAL A 91 -6.95 2.04 2.64
CA VAL A 91 -7.11 0.84 3.48
C VAL A 91 -8.40 0.90 4.29
N TRP A 92 -8.60 1.99 5.04
CA TRP A 92 -9.78 2.13 5.89
C TRP A 92 -11.11 2.12 5.12
N PRO A 93 -11.28 2.84 3.99
CA PRO A 93 -12.53 2.78 3.23
C PRO A 93 -12.88 1.36 2.77
N ASN A 94 -11.92 0.53 2.40
CA ASN A 94 -12.14 -0.85 2.00
C ASN A 94 -12.56 -1.74 3.19
N ILE A 95 -11.93 -1.56 4.36
CA ILE A 95 -12.33 -2.27 5.60
C ILE A 95 -13.73 -1.81 6.03
N GLN A 96 -14.01 -0.53 5.97
CA GLN A 96 -15.33 0.04 6.29
C GLN A 96 -16.42 -0.48 5.35
N ALA A 97 -16.14 -0.59 4.07
CA ALA A 97 -17.06 -1.20 3.09
C ALA A 97 -17.36 -2.66 3.45
N TYR A 98 -16.36 -3.43 3.88
CA TYR A 98 -16.56 -4.79 4.39
C TYR A 98 -17.46 -4.81 5.63
N PHE A 99 -17.22 -3.92 6.61
CA PHE A 99 -18.06 -3.84 7.83
C PHE A 99 -19.51 -3.47 7.51
N SER A 100 -19.71 -2.60 6.53
CA SER A 100 -21.04 -2.13 6.11
C SER A 100 -21.78 -3.11 5.19
N ARG A 101 -21.17 -4.26 4.88
CA ARG A 101 -21.75 -5.24 4.00
C ARG A 101 -23.07 -5.79 4.56
N PRO A 102 -24.15 -5.88 3.73
CA PRO A 102 -25.40 -6.48 4.17
C PRO A 102 -25.23 -7.96 4.52
N VAL A 103 -25.92 -8.40 5.56
CA VAL A 103 -26.02 -9.81 5.97
C VAL A 103 -27.47 -10.18 6.18
N GLY A 104 -27.81 -11.45 6.01
CA GLY A 104 -29.17 -11.96 6.16
C GLY A 104 -30.10 -11.47 5.04
N ASP A 105 -31.24 -10.94 5.40
CA ASP A 105 -32.24 -10.40 4.46
C ASP A 105 -31.86 -9.02 3.89
N GLY A 106 -30.62 -8.59 4.06
CA GLY A 106 -30.11 -7.31 3.59
C GLY A 106 -30.48 -6.09 4.45
N ARG A 107 -31.10 -6.29 5.60
CA ARG A 107 -31.53 -5.21 6.50
C ARG A 107 -30.49 -4.82 7.52
N ARG A 108 -29.49 -5.67 7.75
CA ARG A 108 -28.42 -5.47 8.72
C ARG A 108 -27.07 -5.52 8.05
N SER A 109 -26.14 -4.65 8.47
CA SER A 109 -24.73 -4.75 8.10
C SER A 109 -23.98 -5.77 8.96
N MET A 110 -22.79 -6.21 8.51
CA MET A 110 -21.93 -7.10 9.26
C MET A 110 -21.53 -6.50 10.62
N LEU A 111 -21.19 -5.22 10.63
CA LEU A 111 -21.03 -4.40 11.83
C LEU A 111 -21.75 -3.07 11.63
N GLU A 112 -22.51 -2.62 12.63
CA GLU A 112 -23.24 -1.36 12.58
C GLU A 112 -22.45 -0.26 13.29
N TYR A 113 -22.21 0.86 12.56
CA TYR A 113 -21.58 2.04 13.14
C TYR A 113 -22.43 2.61 14.30
N GLY A 114 -21.76 2.96 15.41
CA GLY A 114 -22.42 3.45 16.61
C GLY A 114 -22.98 2.36 17.53
N ILE A 115 -23.13 1.12 17.05
CA ILE A 115 -23.63 -0.04 17.82
C ILE A 115 -22.50 -1.04 18.07
N ASP A 116 -21.83 -1.50 17.03
CA ASP A 116 -20.78 -2.52 17.11
C ASP A 116 -19.39 -1.90 17.11
N TYR A 117 -19.21 -0.75 16.43
CA TYR A 117 -17.95 -0.01 16.40
C TYR A 117 -18.16 1.49 16.24
N ILE A 118 -17.16 2.28 16.65
CA ILE A 118 -17.04 3.72 16.39
C ILE A 118 -15.65 4.04 15.86
N VAL A 119 -15.52 5.17 15.15
CA VAL A 119 -14.28 5.61 14.52
C VAL A 119 -14.02 7.06 14.84
N GLY A 120 -12.79 7.39 15.23
CA GLY A 120 -12.34 8.76 15.40
C GLY A 120 -12.98 9.52 16.58
N GLU A 121 -13.68 8.82 17.47
CA GLU A 121 -14.42 9.48 18.55
C GLU A 121 -13.63 9.52 19.85
N SER A 122 -13.60 10.71 20.48
CA SER A 122 -12.95 10.90 21.79
C SER A 122 -13.86 10.47 22.95
N LYS A 123 -15.19 10.55 22.73
CA LYS A 123 -16.19 10.17 23.76
C LYS A 123 -16.71 8.77 23.46
N ILE A 124 -16.40 7.84 24.35
CA ILE A 124 -16.87 6.45 24.27
C ILE A 124 -18.32 6.37 24.71
N PRO A 125 -19.24 5.80 23.88
CA PRO A 125 -20.63 5.58 24.26
C PRO A 125 -20.75 4.67 25.50
N SER A 126 -21.78 4.90 26.31
CA SER A 126 -21.95 4.15 27.57
C SER A 126 -22.16 2.65 27.43
N HIS A 127 -22.63 2.19 26.26
CA HIS A 127 -22.85 0.78 25.97
C HIS A 127 -21.58 0.06 25.43
N PHE A 128 -20.47 0.79 25.21
CA PHE A 128 -19.17 0.23 24.85
C PHE A 128 -18.37 -0.09 26.12
N LYS A 129 -17.64 -1.20 26.09
CA LYS A 129 -16.63 -1.50 27.11
C LYS A 129 -15.44 -0.57 26.94
N LYS A 130 -14.84 -0.17 28.05
CA LYS A 130 -13.62 0.64 28.01
C LYS A 130 -12.43 -0.23 27.60
N PRO A 131 -11.53 0.30 26.75
CA PRO A 131 -10.25 -0.37 26.48
C PRO A 131 -9.41 -0.47 27.76
N GLN A 132 -8.49 -1.45 27.80
CA GLN A 132 -7.56 -1.65 28.93
C GLN A 132 -6.67 -0.41 29.16
N TYR A 133 -6.24 0.23 28.08
CA TYR A 133 -5.49 1.48 28.11
C TYR A 133 -6.25 2.61 27.42
N PRO A 134 -6.05 3.87 27.84
CA PRO A 134 -6.63 5.01 27.16
C PRO A 134 -6.23 5.06 25.66
N ILE A 135 -7.17 5.43 24.82
CA ILE A 135 -6.91 5.62 23.39
C ILE A 135 -6.10 6.91 23.22
N ALA A 136 -4.84 6.82 22.85
CA ALA A 136 -3.96 7.97 22.74
C ALA A 136 -4.24 8.84 21.50
N TYR A 137 -4.70 8.20 20.41
CA TYR A 137 -5.04 8.88 19.15
C TYR A 137 -6.46 8.48 18.70
N PRO A 138 -7.51 9.03 19.33
CA PRO A 138 -8.88 8.66 19.01
C PRO A 138 -9.20 8.83 17.52
N LYS A 139 -8.76 9.92 16.90
CA LYS A 139 -9.01 10.22 15.47
C LYS A 139 -8.51 9.16 14.51
N HIS A 140 -7.51 8.37 14.91
CA HIS A 140 -6.90 7.30 14.11
C HIS A 140 -7.17 5.90 14.69
N SER A 141 -8.24 5.77 15.45
CA SER A 141 -8.60 4.53 16.10
C SER A 141 -10.03 4.11 15.80
N ILE A 142 -10.20 2.82 15.62
CA ILE A 142 -11.49 2.15 15.52
C ILE A 142 -11.70 1.43 16.84
N LEU A 143 -12.77 1.75 17.56
CA LEU A 143 -13.14 1.12 18.82
C LEU A 143 -14.33 0.19 18.60
N PHE A 144 -14.18 -1.07 18.98
CA PHE A 144 -15.25 -2.06 18.96
C PHE A 144 -16.03 -2.04 20.29
N ARG A 145 -17.29 -2.46 20.24
CA ARG A 145 -18.19 -2.48 21.40
C ARG A 145 -17.63 -3.23 22.61
N ASN A 146 -16.82 -4.27 22.39
CA ASN A 146 -16.18 -5.05 23.44
C ASN A 146 -14.93 -4.39 24.06
N GLY A 147 -14.61 -3.16 23.65
CA GLY A 147 -13.46 -2.40 24.12
C GLY A 147 -12.17 -2.66 23.35
N HIS A 148 -12.11 -3.65 22.46
CA HIS A 148 -10.96 -3.82 21.59
C HIS A 148 -10.80 -2.60 20.68
N HIS A 149 -9.57 -2.10 20.51
CA HIS A 149 -9.37 -0.99 19.60
C HIS A 149 -8.24 -1.28 18.60
N LEU A 150 -8.50 -0.89 17.37
CA LEU A 150 -7.57 -1.02 16.25
C LEU A 150 -7.01 0.37 15.93
N GLN A 151 -5.71 0.55 16.14
CA GLN A 151 -5.04 1.81 15.90
C GLN A 151 -4.30 1.78 14.56
N MET A 152 -4.49 2.82 13.76
CA MET A 152 -3.72 3.04 12.54
C MET A 152 -2.30 3.49 12.84
N VAL A 153 -1.32 2.90 12.16
CA VAL A 153 0.11 3.12 12.35
C VAL A 153 0.80 3.23 10.99
N SER A 154 1.59 4.29 10.82
CA SER A 154 2.48 4.40 9.66
C SER A 154 3.80 3.68 9.96
N SER A 155 4.25 2.78 9.07
CA SER A 155 5.56 2.14 9.20
C SER A 155 6.72 3.08 8.91
N ASP A 156 6.48 4.24 8.30
CA ASP A 156 7.49 5.29 8.16
C ASP A 156 7.80 5.99 9.48
N GLN A 157 6.85 5.94 10.43
CA GLN A 157 6.99 6.52 11.77
C GLN A 157 6.60 5.50 12.86
N PRO A 158 7.34 4.40 12.97
CA PRO A 158 7.02 3.32 13.91
C PRO A 158 7.21 3.74 15.38
N GLU A 159 7.88 4.85 15.65
CA GLU A 159 8.02 5.45 17.00
C GLU A 159 6.65 5.77 17.62
N SER A 160 5.62 5.95 16.83
CA SER A 160 4.24 6.20 17.32
C SER A 160 3.67 5.03 18.15
N VAL A 161 4.24 3.83 18.04
CA VAL A 161 3.87 2.67 18.86
C VAL A 161 4.81 2.42 20.03
N ALA A 162 5.91 3.18 20.15
CA ALA A 162 6.87 3.03 21.24
C ALA A 162 6.18 3.20 22.60
N GLY A 163 6.45 2.29 23.53
CA GLY A 163 5.84 2.29 24.86
C GLY A 163 4.43 1.73 24.94
N ARG A 164 3.82 1.31 23.82
CA ARG A 164 2.51 0.67 23.81
C ARG A 164 2.63 -0.84 23.77
N SER A 165 1.58 -1.51 24.26
CA SER A 165 1.46 -2.97 24.24
C SER A 165 0.27 -3.36 23.38
N GLY A 166 0.53 -3.77 22.15
CA GLY A 166 -0.47 -4.34 21.26
C GLY A 166 -0.52 -5.84 21.34
N VAL A 167 -1.56 -6.45 20.78
CA VAL A 167 -1.74 -7.89 20.76
C VAL A 167 -1.60 -8.51 19.37
N HIS A 168 -1.87 -7.75 18.32
CA HIS A 168 -1.84 -8.22 16.93
C HIS A 168 -1.46 -7.08 15.97
N ALA A 169 -0.79 -7.40 14.86
CA ALA A 169 -0.50 -6.46 13.79
C ALA A 169 -1.15 -6.92 12.48
N PHE A 170 -1.93 -6.03 11.88
CA PHE A 170 -2.48 -6.16 10.54
C PHE A 170 -1.68 -5.28 9.59
N ILE A 171 -1.05 -5.85 8.57
CA ILE A 171 -0.14 -5.14 7.66
C ILE A 171 -0.69 -5.23 6.25
N GLU A 172 -1.13 -4.09 5.72
CA GLU A 172 -1.55 -3.95 4.33
C GLU A 172 -0.38 -3.54 3.45
N GLU A 173 -0.36 -4.04 2.22
CA GLU A 173 0.69 -3.81 1.23
C GLU A 173 2.10 -3.98 1.83
N MET A 174 2.40 -5.21 2.30
CA MET A 174 3.66 -5.55 2.96
C MET A 174 4.89 -5.12 2.16
N LYS A 175 4.82 -5.21 0.83
CA LYS A 175 5.89 -4.84 -0.10
C LYS A 175 6.33 -3.38 -0.01
N HIS A 176 5.46 -2.49 0.47
CA HIS A 176 5.77 -1.08 0.66
C HIS A 176 6.32 -0.76 2.05
N ASN A 177 6.22 -1.69 2.99
CA ASN A 177 6.67 -1.53 4.36
C ASN A 177 8.11 -2.05 4.53
N LYS A 178 9.00 -1.24 5.13
CA LYS A 178 10.39 -1.65 5.39
C LYS A 178 10.44 -2.69 6.52
N GLY A 179 10.81 -3.92 6.18
CA GLY A 179 10.81 -5.05 7.12
C GLY A 179 11.68 -4.82 8.35
N GLU A 180 12.83 -4.18 8.19
CA GLU A 180 13.73 -3.84 9.32
C GLU A 180 13.04 -2.95 10.36
N LYS A 181 12.32 -1.91 9.91
CA LYS A 181 11.57 -1.02 10.81
C LYS A 181 10.46 -1.77 11.57
N LEU A 182 9.75 -2.67 10.88
CA LEU A 182 8.70 -3.48 11.52
C LEU A 182 9.30 -4.42 12.57
N LYS A 183 10.36 -5.15 12.22
CA LYS A 183 11.02 -6.13 13.10
C LYS A 183 11.66 -5.48 14.33
N THR A 184 12.22 -4.27 14.19
CA THR A 184 12.92 -3.59 15.28
C THR A 184 12.01 -2.72 16.15
N ARG A 185 10.89 -2.22 15.64
CA ARG A 185 10.04 -1.22 16.33
C ARG A 185 8.63 -1.72 16.62
N LEU A 186 7.96 -2.31 15.63
CA LEU A 186 6.56 -2.71 15.76
C LEU A 186 6.40 -4.07 16.46
N PHE A 187 7.06 -5.11 15.96
CA PHE A 187 6.87 -6.47 16.48
C PHE A 187 7.25 -6.61 17.97
N PRO A 188 8.31 -5.95 18.48
CA PRO A 188 8.58 -5.96 19.92
C PRO A 188 7.49 -5.31 20.79
N SER A 189 6.59 -4.51 20.20
CA SER A 189 5.45 -3.92 20.91
C SER A 189 4.25 -4.87 21.03
N LEU A 190 4.27 -6.03 20.35
CA LEU A 190 3.21 -7.04 20.45
C LEU A 190 3.37 -7.87 21.72
N ARG A 191 2.93 -7.32 22.86
CA ARG A 191 3.10 -7.93 24.19
C ARG A 191 1.79 -8.21 24.90
N GLY A 192 0.71 -7.47 24.58
CA GLY A 192 -0.56 -7.52 25.25
C GLY A 192 -0.50 -7.05 26.71
N SER A 193 -1.65 -6.97 27.35
CA SER A 193 -1.78 -6.46 28.72
C SER A 193 -2.26 -7.51 29.73
N SER A 194 -3.06 -8.49 29.30
CA SER A 194 -3.71 -9.45 30.18
C SER A 194 -3.16 -10.88 30.03
N ALA A 195 -3.08 -11.61 31.13
CA ALA A 195 -2.71 -13.01 31.11
C ALA A 195 -3.77 -13.88 30.39
N ALA A 196 -5.05 -13.52 30.50
CA ALA A 196 -6.15 -14.27 29.89
C ALA A 196 -6.06 -14.37 28.36
N ILE A 197 -5.58 -13.31 27.70
CA ILE A 197 -5.47 -13.29 26.23
C ILE A 197 -4.32 -14.12 25.67
N ARG A 198 -3.37 -14.56 26.52
CA ARG A 198 -2.23 -15.38 26.06
C ARG A 198 -2.64 -16.74 25.49
N MET A 199 -3.85 -17.18 25.80
CA MET A 199 -4.42 -18.41 25.24
C MET A 199 -5.06 -18.20 23.87
N SER A 200 -5.27 -16.94 23.44
CA SER A 200 -5.79 -16.62 22.12
C SER A 200 -4.86 -17.11 21.01
N PRO A 201 -5.41 -17.71 19.93
CA PRO A 201 -4.60 -18.07 18.76
C PRO A 201 -3.98 -16.86 18.06
N TYR A 202 -4.48 -15.66 18.33
CA TYR A 202 -4.02 -14.42 17.68
C TYR A 202 -3.04 -13.60 18.52
N TYR A 203 -2.76 -14.03 19.75
CA TYR A 203 -1.85 -13.30 20.65
C TYR A 203 -0.44 -13.23 20.07
N GLN A 204 0.12 -12.02 20.03
CA GLN A 204 1.41 -11.70 19.41
C GLN A 204 1.49 -12.08 17.92
N GLY A 205 0.35 -12.15 17.26
CA GLY A 205 0.24 -12.60 15.88
C GLY A 205 0.41 -11.47 14.85
N ILE A 206 0.60 -11.89 13.62
CA ILE A 206 0.74 -11.01 12.44
C ILE A 206 -0.22 -11.50 11.36
N THR A 207 -0.92 -10.56 10.75
CA THR A 207 -1.67 -10.77 9.51
C THR A 207 -1.16 -9.81 8.47
N GLY A 208 -0.49 -10.31 7.44
CA GLY A 208 0.03 -9.50 6.36
C GLY A 208 -0.58 -9.88 5.02
N VAL A 209 -0.95 -8.89 4.23
CA VAL A 209 -1.42 -9.08 2.85
C VAL A 209 -0.68 -8.15 1.90
N SER A 210 -0.36 -8.62 0.71
CA SER A 210 0.33 -7.83 -0.33
C SER A 210 0.20 -8.49 -1.70
N ASP A 211 0.46 -7.72 -2.74
CA ASP A 211 0.87 -8.27 -4.02
C ASP A 211 2.34 -8.71 -3.94
N THR A 212 2.82 -9.45 -4.96
CA THR A 212 4.22 -9.85 -5.09
C THR A 212 5.12 -8.63 -5.22
N ALA A 213 6.21 -8.60 -4.45
CA ALA A 213 7.16 -7.50 -4.48
C ALA A 213 7.93 -7.44 -5.81
N ARG A 214 8.10 -6.23 -6.31
CA ARG A 214 8.95 -5.88 -7.44
C ARG A 214 10.29 -5.35 -6.92
N LEU A 215 11.26 -6.23 -6.73
CA LEU A 215 12.60 -5.85 -6.24
C LEU A 215 13.31 -4.89 -7.20
N ASP A 216 13.05 -5.06 -8.50
CA ASP A 216 13.51 -4.15 -9.56
C ASP A 216 12.97 -2.72 -9.39
N LEU A 217 11.81 -2.55 -8.78
CA LEU A 217 11.22 -1.25 -8.40
C LEU A 217 11.60 -0.81 -6.98
N GLY A 218 12.43 -1.58 -6.30
CA GLY A 218 12.87 -1.30 -4.94
C GLY A 218 11.81 -1.53 -3.87
N GLU A 219 10.79 -2.35 -4.15
CA GLU A 219 9.87 -2.84 -3.13
C GLU A 219 10.57 -3.84 -2.21
N ASP A 220 10.05 -4.04 -1.01
CA ASP A 220 10.66 -4.89 0.01
C ASP A 220 9.98 -6.26 0.05
N ASN A 221 10.76 -7.33 0.19
CA ASN A 221 10.28 -8.72 0.24
C ASN A 221 10.50 -9.41 1.58
N TRP A 222 10.68 -8.66 2.66
CA TRP A 222 10.96 -9.17 4.01
C TRP A 222 10.00 -10.28 4.48
N TYR A 223 8.77 -10.29 3.97
CA TYR A 223 7.74 -11.24 4.35
C TYR A 223 7.93 -12.61 3.69
N GLU A 224 8.75 -12.73 2.64
CA GLU A 224 9.01 -14.00 1.96
C GLU A 224 9.71 -15.02 2.87
N GLU A 225 10.47 -14.57 3.87
CA GLU A 225 11.12 -15.44 4.84
C GLU A 225 10.13 -16.33 5.63
N TYR A 226 8.87 -15.86 5.80
CA TYR A 226 7.83 -16.61 6.50
C TYR A 226 7.38 -17.85 5.74
N GLU A 227 7.65 -17.95 4.43
CA GLU A 227 7.38 -19.15 3.64
C GLU A 227 8.16 -20.36 4.17
N ASN A 228 9.40 -20.13 4.66
CA ASN A 228 10.25 -21.17 5.24
C ASN A 228 9.81 -21.59 6.67
N ASN A 229 8.96 -20.82 7.31
CA ASN A 229 8.49 -21.08 8.67
C ASN A 229 7.22 -21.94 8.72
N VAL A 230 6.72 -22.39 7.58
CA VAL A 230 5.48 -23.18 7.50
C VAL A 230 5.75 -24.62 7.89
N ASN A 231 5.12 -25.07 8.99
CA ASN A 231 5.11 -26.49 9.36
C ASN A 231 3.90 -27.17 8.70
N GLN A 232 4.14 -27.90 7.61
CA GLN A 232 3.08 -28.50 6.80
C GLN A 232 2.30 -29.59 7.56
N GLU A 233 2.94 -30.32 8.47
CA GLU A 233 2.26 -31.35 9.29
C GLU A 233 1.24 -30.69 10.22
N LEU A 234 1.65 -29.65 10.96
CA LEU A 234 0.76 -28.87 11.82
C LEU A 234 -0.39 -28.23 11.03
N ILE A 235 -0.12 -27.72 9.82
CA ILE A 235 -1.17 -27.17 8.95
C ILE A 235 -2.19 -28.23 8.55
N ASN A 236 -1.75 -29.44 8.20
CA ASN A 236 -2.65 -30.53 7.84
C ASN A 236 -3.52 -30.98 9.05
N GLU A 237 -2.94 -31.01 10.24
CA GLU A 237 -3.68 -31.27 11.48
C GLU A 237 -4.74 -30.21 11.76
N ILE A 238 -4.38 -28.92 11.62
CA ILE A 238 -5.32 -27.79 11.79
C ILE A 238 -6.47 -27.91 10.78
N VAL A 239 -6.19 -28.20 9.51
CA VAL A 239 -7.23 -28.37 8.48
C VAL A 239 -8.18 -29.50 8.87
N SER A 240 -7.66 -30.65 9.25
CA SER A 240 -8.47 -31.80 9.67
C SER A 240 -9.34 -31.49 10.89
N ALA A 241 -8.74 -30.91 11.93
CA ALA A 241 -9.46 -30.52 13.13
C ALA A 241 -10.51 -29.42 12.85
N SER A 242 -10.19 -28.45 12.00
CA SER A 242 -11.13 -27.40 11.60
C SER A 242 -12.34 -27.95 10.85
N LEU A 243 -12.17 -28.95 10.00
CA LEU A 243 -13.28 -29.63 9.32
C LEU A 243 -14.21 -30.35 10.31
N TYR A 244 -13.65 -31.05 11.30
CA TYR A 244 -14.46 -31.67 12.36
C TYR A 244 -15.23 -30.63 13.17
N TYR A 245 -14.57 -29.55 13.55
CA TYR A 245 -15.17 -28.44 14.27
C TYR A 245 -16.32 -27.79 13.48
N GLN A 246 -16.10 -27.48 12.22
CA GLN A 246 -17.11 -26.90 11.31
C GLN A 246 -18.30 -27.85 11.10
N ALA A 247 -18.03 -29.14 10.91
CA ALA A 247 -19.09 -30.13 10.76
C ALA A 247 -19.98 -30.21 12.02
N ALA A 248 -19.39 -30.09 13.21
CA ALA A 248 -20.15 -30.05 14.48
C ALA A 248 -20.99 -28.77 14.59
N LEU A 249 -20.44 -27.60 14.24
CA LEU A 249 -21.18 -26.33 14.19
C LEU A 249 -22.37 -26.40 13.21
N TYR A 250 -22.13 -26.87 12.00
CA TYR A 250 -23.17 -27.03 11.00
C TYR A 250 -24.29 -28.01 11.47
N LYS A 251 -23.91 -29.07 12.17
CA LYS A 251 -24.86 -30.02 12.74
C LYS A 251 -25.77 -29.37 13.80
N ILE A 252 -25.20 -28.55 14.69
CA ILE A 252 -25.97 -27.79 15.69
C ILE A 252 -26.98 -26.88 14.99
N TYR A 253 -26.51 -26.10 14.03
CA TYR A 253 -27.36 -25.20 13.27
C TYR A 253 -28.52 -25.94 12.60
N ARG A 254 -28.20 -26.93 11.77
CA ARG A 254 -29.19 -27.72 11.05
C ARG A 254 -30.23 -28.34 11.99
N ASN A 255 -29.79 -28.87 13.11
CA ASN A 255 -30.70 -29.49 14.09
C ASN A 255 -31.58 -28.44 14.76
N ASN A 256 -31.04 -27.26 15.09
CA ASN A 256 -31.82 -26.16 15.66
C ASN A 256 -32.88 -25.65 14.68
N HIS A 257 -32.53 -25.53 13.40
CA HIS A 257 -33.49 -25.15 12.36
C HIS A 257 -34.62 -26.20 12.21
N ARG A 258 -34.27 -27.50 12.12
CA ARG A 258 -35.26 -28.59 12.07
C ARG A 258 -36.15 -28.64 13.31
N MET A 259 -35.63 -28.42 14.51
CA MET A 259 -36.43 -28.41 15.72
C MET A 259 -37.49 -27.30 15.77
N LYS A 260 -37.29 -26.18 15.04
CA LYS A 260 -38.30 -25.11 14.94
C LYS A 260 -39.52 -25.52 14.07
N GLU A 261 -39.32 -26.39 13.10
CA GLU A 261 -40.35 -26.82 12.14
C GLU A 261 -40.97 -28.16 12.52
N GLU A 262 -40.26 -28.99 13.29
CA GLU A 262 -40.67 -30.34 13.64
C GLU A 262 -41.73 -30.33 14.78
N LYS A 263 -42.75 -31.15 14.63
CA LYS A 263 -43.85 -31.29 15.61
C LYS A 263 -43.77 -32.59 16.39
N ASN A 264 -43.00 -33.57 15.89
CA ASN A 264 -42.91 -34.89 16.55
C ASN A 264 -41.93 -34.82 17.74
N PRO A 265 -42.39 -35.03 19.00
CA PRO A 265 -41.55 -34.90 20.21
C PRO A 265 -40.41 -35.90 20.22
N VAL A 266 -40.55 -37.08 19.64
CA VAL A 266 -39.48 -38.09 19.59
C VAL A 266 -38.34 -37.63 18.67
N ILE A 267 -38.69 -37.02 17.53
CA ILE A 267 -37.70 -36.47 16.61
C ILE A 267 -36.99 -35.27 17.25
N ILE A 268 -37.74 -34.36 17.89
CA ILE A 268 -37.19 -33.22 18.62
C ILE A 268 -36.17 -33.67 19.65
N GLU A 269 -36.48 -34.68 20.45
CA GLU A 269 -35.59 -35.22 21.48
C GLU A 269 -34.32 -35.85 20.85
N SER A 270 -34.47 -36.59 19.75
CA SER A 270 -33.32 -37.12 19.02
C SER A 270 -32.38 -35.99 18.51
N LEU A 271 -32.95 -34.92 17.94
CA LEU A 271 -32.18 -33.74 17.46
C LEU A 271 -31.48 -33.02 18.62
N ARG A 272 -32.12 -32.93 19.81
CA ARG A 272 -31.49 -32.38 21.02
C ARG A 272 -30.27 -33.21 21.44
N LEU A 273 -30.40 -34.52 21.52
CA LEU A 273 -29.31 -35.42 21.86
C LEU A 273 -28.13 -35.33 20.86
N GLU A 274 -28.44 -35.23 19.57
CA GLU A 274 -27.42 -35.01 18.54
C GLU A 274 -26.73 -33.66 18.71
N THR A 275 -27.48 -32.61 19.03
CA THR A 275 -26.95 -31.26 19.27
C THR A 275 -26.01 -31.26 20.48
N GLU A 276 -26.39 -31.94 21.60
CA GLU A 276 -25.52 -32.05 22.76
C GLU A 276 -24.24 -32.85 22.48
N ARG A 277 -24.30 -33.89 21.62
CA ARG A 277 -23.08 -34.59 21.17
C ARG A 277 -22.18 -33.65 20.34
N ALA A 278 -22.75 -32.85 19.42
CA ALA A 278 -22.00 -31.91 18.64
C ALA A 278 -21.36 -30.81 19.50
N LYS A 279 -22.06 -30.29 20.51
CA LYS A 279 -21.50 -29.35 21.52
C LYS A 279 -20.28 -29.92 22.24
N ARG A 280 -20.30 -31.20 22.60
CA ARG A 280 -19.15 -31.88 23.26
C ARG A 280 -17.96 -31.96 22.30
N VAL A 281 -18.18 -32.21 21.02
CA VAL A 281 -17.14 -32.18 19.99
C VAL A 281 -16.50 -30.79 19.94
N ILE A 282 -17.31 -29.72 19.88
CA ILE A 282 -16.84 -28.33 19.87
C ILE A 282 -16.00 -28.04 21.11
N ALA A 283 -16.54 -28.32 22.31
CA ALA A 283 -15.85 -28.09 23.58
C ALA A 283 -14.49 -28.82 23.67
N THR A 284 -14.37 -29.97 23.00
CA THR A 284 -13.10 -30.72 22.94
C THR A 284 -12.10 -30.11 21.95
N TRP A 285 -12.57 -29.70 20.79
CA TRP A 285 -11.68 -29.27 19.70
C TRP A 285 -11.33 -27.78 19.74
N GLU A 286 -12.19 -26.93 20.28
CA GLU A 286 -11.94 -25.49 20.34
C GLU A 286 -10.61 -25.13 21.04
N PRO A 287 -10.30 -25.59 22.28
CA PRO A 287 -9.03 -25.29 22.92
C PRO A 287 -7.83 -25.92 22.20
N ARG A 288 -8.00 -27.11 21.60
CA ARG A 288 -6.95 -27.76 20.83
C ARG A 288 -6.63 -27.00 19.54
N LEU A 289 -7.66 -26.57 18.81
CA LEU A 289 -7.50 -25.73 17.63
C LEU A 289 -6.83 -24.40 17.97
N ALA A 290 -7.26 -23.75 19.06
CA ALA A 290 -6.64 -22.51 19.51
C ALA A 290 -5.14 -22.70 19.82
N ASP A 291 -4.77 -23.81 20.46
CA ASP A 291 -3.37 -24.12 20.74
C ASP A 291 -2.55 -24.40 19.47
N MET A 292 -3.07 -25.24 18.57
CA MET A 292 -2.41 -25.51 17.27
C MET A 292 -2.24 -24.23 16.46
N ARG A 293 -3.29 -23.40 16.34
CA ARG A 293 -3.29 -22.14 15.58
C ARG A 293 -2.32 -21.12 16.18
N ARG A 294 -2.21 -21.04 17.52
CA ARG A 294 -1.27 -20.15 18.21
C ARG A 294 0.18 -20.44 17.85
N ASN A 295 0.52 -21.69 17.59
CA ASN A 295 1.86 -22.14 17.23
C ASN A 295 2.09 -22.21 15.71
N ALA A 296 1.08 -21.88 14.89
CA ALA A 296 1.14 -21.98 13.44
C ALA A 296 1.54 -20.68 12.78
N SER A 297 2.42 -20.79 11.79
CA SER A 297 2.67 -19.79 10.75
C SER A 297 2.23 -20.36 9.41
N TYR A 298 1.54 -19.57 8.61
CA TYR A 298 1.10 -19.99 7.30
C TYR A 298 1.32 -18.91 6.24
N TYR A 299 1.89 -19.33 5.13
CA TYR A 299 2.16 -18.49 3.96
C TYR A 299 1.31 -18.95 2.79
N ILE A 300 0.58 -18.02 2.19
CA ILE A 300 -0.23 -18.28 1.00
C ILE A 300 0.31 -17.45 -0.15
N ARG A 301 0.65 -18.11 -1.26
CA ARG A 301 0.89 -17.45 -2.54
C ARG A 301 -0.20 -17.84 -3.53
N ALA A 302 -0.87 -16.85 -4.12
CA ALA A 302 -1.98 -17.09 -5.02
C ALA A 302 -2.01 -16.06 -6.16
N SER A 303 -2.29 -16.52 -7.37
CA SER A 303 -2.53 -15.63 -8.50
C SER A 303 -3.97 -15.09 -8.49
N SER A 304 -4.23 -14.03 -9.26
CA SER A 304 -5.59 -13.51 -9.48
C SER A 304 -6.54 -14.55 -10.09
N PHE A 305 -5.99 -15.59 -10.72
CA PHE A 305 -6.80 -16.71 -11.25
C PHE A 305 -7.52 -17.51 -10.16
N SER A 306 -7.10 -17.41 -8.89
CA SER A 306 -7.85 -18.00 -7.77
C SER A 306 -9.25 -17.38 -7.60
N ASN A 307 -9.48 -16.19 -8.17
CA ASN A 307 -10.75 -15.47 -8.15
C ASN A 307 -11.42 -15.39 -9.54
N LYS A 308 -11.05 -16.29 -10.45
CA LYS A 308 -11.50 -16.30 -11.86
C LYS A 308 -13.03 -16.34 -12.03
N ASP A 309 -13.72 -17.01 -11.10
CA ASP A 309 -15.17 -17.22 -11.18
C ASP A 309 -15.94 -15.90 -10.98
N ILE A 310 -15.39 -14.96 -10.22
CA ILE A 310 -15.94 -13.61 -10.03
C ILE A 310 -15.41 -12.65 -11.11
N LEU A 311 -14.09 -12.69 -11.38
CA LEU A 311 -13.45 -11.73 -12.28
C LEU A 311 -13.81 -11.95 -13.76
N GLY A 312 -14.02 -13.22 -14.13
CA GLY A 312 -14.33 -13.63 -15.48
C GLY A 312 -13.19 -13.46 -16.50
N PRO A 313 -13.26 -14.09 -17.68
CA PRO A 313 -12.19 -14.07 -18.68
C PRO A 313 -11.87 -12.68 -19.22
N LYS A 314 -12.86 -11.78 -19.24
CA LYS A 314 -12.69 -10.39 -19.74
C LYS A 314 -11.68 -9.63 -18.89
N PHE A 315 -11.71 -9.78 -17.56
CA PHE A 315 -10.73 -9.14 -16.66
C PHE A 315 -9.30 -9.51 -17.05
N PHE A 316 -9.01 -10.83 -17.16
CA PHE A 316 -7.65 -11.30 -17.45
C PHE A 316 -7.16 -10.85 -18.83
N ARG A 317 -8.05 -10.89 -19.85
CA ARG A 317 -7.71 -10.39 -21.18
C ARG A 317 -7.37 -8.91 -21.14
N THR A 318 -8.21 -8.09 -20.50
CA THR A 318 -7.96 -6.65 -20.35
C THR A 318 -6.65 -6.39 -19.58
N GLN A 319 -6.35 -7.16 -18.54
CA GLN A 319 -5.07 -7.00 -17.83
C GLN A 319 -3.87 -7.38 -18.72
N LEU A 320 -3.96 -8.47 -19.49
CA LEU A 320 -2.89 -8.91 -20.39
C LEU A 320 -2.66 -7.90 -21.53
N GLU A 321 -3.73 -7.28 -22.04
CA GLU A 321 -3.65 -6.26 -23.08
C GLU A 321 -3.15 -4.90 -22.57
N SER A 322 -3.32 -4.62 -21.28
CA SER A 322 -3.08 -3.30 -20.70
C SER A 322 -1.84 -3.19 -19.84
N LEU A 323 -1.33 -4.28 -19.28
CA LEU A 323 -0.10 -4.35 -18.50
C LEU A 323 1.06 -4.80 -19.39
N ASP A 324 2.27 -4.35 -19.07
CA ASP A 324 3.45 -5.04 -19.62
C ASP A 324 3.50 -6.48 -19.07
N ILE A 325 4.20 -7.34 -19.80
CA ILE A 325 4.26 -8.77 -19.45
C ILE A 325 4.81 -8.99 -18.04
N ASP A 326 5.72 -8.15 -17.62
CA ASP A 326 6.39 -8.27 -16.33
C ASP A 326 5.48 -7.87 -15.17
N GLU A 327 4.73 -6.78 -15.34
CA GLU A 327 3.69 -6.37 -14.39
C GLU A 327 2.56 -7.41 -14.36
N PHE A 328 2.15 -7.96 -15.50
CA PHE A 328 1.16 -9.03 -15.54
C PHE A 328 1.63 -10.27 -14.77
N LEU A 329 2.87 -10.71 -14.99
CA LEU A 329 3.44 -11.87 -14.31
C LEU A 329 3.54 -11.65 -12.79
N THR A 330 3.92 -10.46 -12.34
CA THR A 330 4.04 -10.17 -10.90
C THR A 330 2.70 -9.88 -10.25
N SER A 331 1.93 -8.91 -10.78
CA SER A 331 0.74 -8.41 -10.09
C SER A 331 -0.53 -9.26 -10.32
N ILE A 332 -0.58 -10.05 -11.40
CA ILE A 332 -1.71 -10.94 -11.70
C ILE A 332 -1.36 -12.40 -11.43
N CYS A 333 -0.19 -12.87 -11.92
CA CYS A 333 0.20 -14.26 -11.76
C CYS A 333 0.92 -14.56 -10.43
N ALA A 334 1.31 -13.56 -9.66
CA ALA A 334 2.11 -13.67 -8.43
C ALA A 334 3.45 -14.39 -8.65
N ILE A 335 4.14 -14.09 -9.76
CA ILE A 335 5.45 -14.65 -10.10
C ILE A 335 6.53 -13.64 -9.71
N ARG A 336 7.47 -14.06 -8.86
CA ARG A 336 8.62 -13.25 -8.41
C ARG A 336 9.66 -13.10 -9.51
N LYS A 337 10.23 -11.91 -9.62
CA LYS A 337 11.25 -11.58 -10.64
C LYS A 337 12.62 -11.27 -10.04
N LYS A 338 13.66 -11.40 -10.88
CA LYS A 338 15.04 -11.02 -10.57
C LYS A 338 15.37 -9.62 -11.11
N GLU A 339 16.36 -8.94 -10.53
CA GLU A 339 16.75 -7.55 -10.84
C GLU A 339 17.29 -7.32 -12.28
N VAL A 340 17.16 -6.05 -12.77
CA VAL A 340 17.66 -5.61 -14.08
C VAL A 340 19.17 -5.28 -14.04
N VAL A 341 19.91 -5.71 -15.05
CA VAL A 341 21.35 -5.44 -15.24
C VAL A 341 21.53 -4.26 -16.21
N ASN A 342 22.49 -3.34 -15.97
CA ASN A 342 22.80 -2.14 -16.76
C ASN A 342 21.78 -0.98 -16.66
N LYS A 343 21.87 -0.22 -15.58
CA LYS A 343 20.99 0.92 -15.27
C LYS A 343 21.63 2.24 -15.71
N PHE A 344 20.83 3.16 -16.28
CA PHE A 344 21.28 4.51 -16.60
C PHE A 344 21.57 5.35 -15.34
N PHE A 345 20.89 5.07 -14.24
CA PHE A 345 21.16 5.64 -12.90
C PHE A 345 22.02 4.67 -12.08
N ALA A 346 23.25 4.39 -12.54
CA ALA A 346 24.09 3.32 -12.02
C ALA A 346 24.39 3.44 -10.51
N ASN A 347 24.60 4.66 -9.99
CA ASN A 347 24.92 4.91 -8.57
C ASN A 347 23.67 5.24 -7.71
N TYR A 348 22.48 5.17 -8.29
CA TYR A 348 21.25 5.38 -7.52
C TYR A 348 20.99 4.20 -6.59
N ARG A 349 20.75 4.52 -5.32
CA ARG A 349 20.44 3.54 -4.28
C ARG A 349 19.22 4.00 -3.49
N LYS A 350 18.24 3.11 -3.33
CA LYS A 350 16.99 3.41 -2.63
C LYS A 350 17.24 3.84 -1.18
N ASP A 351 18.06 3.08 -0.45
CA ASP A 351 18.37 3.32 0.96
C ASP A 351 19.04 4.67 1.22
N LYS A 352 19.70 5.23 0.21
CA LYS A 352 20.46 6.47 0.31
C LYS A 352 19.76 7.68 -0.29
N HIS A 353 19.11 7.50 -1.44
CA HIS A 353 18.59 8.60 -2.25
C HIS A 353 17.09 8.82 -2.14
N GLN A 354 16.37 7.92 -1.45
CA GLN A 354 14.97 8.12 -1.11
C GLN A 354 14.82 8.51 0.37
N PHE A 355 13.73 9.22 0.68
CA PHE A 355 13.32 9.47 2.05
C PHE A 355 11.82 9.20 2.20
N SER A 356 11.45 8.65 3.34
CA SER A 356 10.07 8.25 3.67
C SER A 356 9.40 9.17 4.68
N ASP A 357 10.17 10.03 5.35
CA ASP A 357 9.68 10.95 6.37
C ASP A 357 9.22 12.30 5.77
N GLY A 358 8.65 12.26 4.55
CA GLY A 358 8.26 13.43 3.78
C GLY A 358 7.11 14.25 4.36
N TYR A 359 6.33 13.70 5.30
CA TYR A 359 5.16 14.37 5.85
C TYR A 359 5.39 14.99 7.23
N ARG A 360 4.65 16.08 7.50
CA ARG A 360 4.54 16.69 8.83
C ARG A 360 3.59 15.88 9.69
N TYR A 361 4.11 14.97 10.47
CA TYR A 361 3.35 14.04 11.31
C TYR A 361 2.31 14.73 12.19
N GLU A 362 2.67 15.83 12.87
CA GLU A 362 1.75 16.59 13.73
C GLU A 362 0.54 17.16 12.99
N SER A 363 0.71 17.52 11.71
CA SER A 363 -0.37 18.02 10.89
C SER A 363 -1.31 16.90 10.46
N ILE A 364 -0.77 15.72 10.17
CA ILE A 364 -1.53 14.54 9.76
C ILE A 364 -2.30 13.95 10.94
N LEU A 365 -1.73 13.93 12.15
CA LEU A 365 -2.42 13.48 13.36
C LEU A 365 -3.66 14.33 13.72
N LYS A 366 -3.77 15.54 13.19
CA LYS A 366 -4.95 16.41 13.38
C LYS A 366 -6.10 16.09 12.42
N LEU A 367 -5.84 15.28 11.38
CA LEU A 367 -6.86 14.87 10.42
C LEU A 367 -7.86 13.92 11.09
N ASP A 368 -9.13 14.05 10.71
CA ASP A 368 -10.20 13.19 11.19
C ASP A 368 -10.58 12.17 10.11
N LEU A 369 -10.69 10.89 10.47
CA LEU A 369 -11.10 9.81 9.56
C LEU A 369 -12.50 10.01 8.94
N ARG A 370 -13.30 10.90 9.52
CA ARG A 370 -14.65 11.22 9.06
C ARG A 370 -14.68 12.34 8.02
N GLU A 371 -13.58 13.07 7.84
CA GLU A 371 -13.49 14.20 6.92
C GLU A 371 -12.85 13.79 5.60
N HIS A 372 -13.34 14.36 4.50
CA HIS A 372 -12.68 14.19 3.20
C HIS A 372 -11.33 14.91 3.23
N PHE A 373 -10.26 14.15 3.03
CA PHE A 373 -8.89 14.64 3.07
C PHE A 373 -8.34 14.87 1.66
N VAL A 374 -7.78 16.05 1.43
CA VAL A 374 -7.02 16.39 0.21
C VAL A 374 -5.58 16.70 0.59
N LEU A 375 -4.65 15.96 0.02
CA LEU A 375 -3.22 16.13 0.25
C LEU A 375 -2.71 17.34 -0.56
N THR A 376 -2.07 18.28 0.15
CA THR A 376 -1.41 19.46 -0.45
C THR A 376 -0.01 19.64 0.10
N SER A 377 0.77 20.56 -0.47
CA SER A 377 2.14 20.85 -0.06
C SER A 377 2.30 21.26 1.42
N ARG A 378 1.23 21.74 2.07
CA ARG A 378 1.23 22.09 3.52
C ARG A 378 1.59 20.92 4.44
N TYR A 379 1.34 19.70 4.00
CA TYR A 379 1.64 18.49 4.76
C TYR A 379 3.06 17.99 4.54
N LEU A 380 3.79 18.54 3.57
CA LEU A 380 5.17 18.16 3.31
C LEU A 380 6.11 18.76 4.32
N LYS A 381 6.96 17.93 4.93
CA LYS A 381 7.95 18.33 5.93
C LYS A 381 9.05 19.20 5.33
N TYR A 382 9.50 18.88 4.14
CA TYR A 382 10.64 19.51 3.47
C TYR A 382 10.27 20.59 2.46
N TYR A 383 8.99 20.89 2.29
CA TYR A 383 8.52 22.01 1.47
C TYR A 383 8.63 23.33 2.24
N ASP A 384 9.29 24.32 1.64
CA ASP A 384 9.30 25.69 2.13
C ASP A 384 8.47 26.58 1.20
N LYS A 385 7.38 27.13 1.74
CA LYS A 385 6.46 28.01 1.01
C LYS A 385 7.06 29.34 0.58
N ARG A 386 8.24 29.73 1.12
CA ARG A 386 8.95 30.98 0.81
C ARG A 386 9.99 30.81 -0.28
N ASP A 387 10.36 29.55 -0.58
CA ASP A 387 11.34 29.25 -1.63
C ASP A 387 10.65 29.04 -2.97
N LYS A 388 11.37 29.32 -4.05
CA LYS A 388 10.94 29.01 -5.41
C LYS A 388 10.86 27.50 -5.65
N ILE A 389 10.03 27.10 -6.59
CA ILE A 389 9.87 25.71 -7.00
C ILE A 389 10.61 25.49 -8.32
N PHE A 390 11.45 24.47 -8.37
CA PHE A 390 12.07 24.01 -9.60
C PHE A 390 11.25 22.88 -10.20
N LEU A 391 10.95 22.97 -11.49
CA LEU A 391 10.25 21.95 -12.24
C LEU A 391 11.12 21.40 -13.36
N GLY A 392 11.18 20.07 -13.48
CA GLY A 392 11.68 19.38 -14.66
C GLY A 392 10.50 18.85 -15.48
N TYR A 393 10.46 19.08 -16.77
CA TYR A 393 9.33 18.77 -17.64
C TYR A 393 9.76 17.94 -18.85
N ASP A 394 9.13 16.80 -19.05
CA ASP A 394 9.24 15.97 -20.26
C ASP A 394 7.87 15.91 -20.97
N PRO A 395 7.73 16.58 -22.15
CA PRO A 395 6.48 16.63 -22.90
C PRO A 395 6.25 15.36 -23.71
N GLY A 396 4.99 15.06 -24.02
CA GLY A 396 4.63 13.95 -24.89
C GLY A 396 3.16 13.57 -24.75
N HIS A 397 2.74 12.49 -25.39
CA HIS A 397 1.40 11.94 -25.16
C HIS A 397 1.20 11.46 -23.71
N PHE A 398 2.27 11.10 -23.06
CA PHE A 398 2.39 11.03 -21.61
C PHE A 398 3.36 12.14 -21.20
N SER A 399 2.83 13.17 -20.56
CA SER A 399 3.61 14.29 -20.06
C SER A 399 3.90 14.13 -18.58
N SER A 400 5.13 14.46 -18.17
CA SER A 400 5.58 14.29 -16.79
C SER A 400 6.32 15.51 -16.27
N ILE A 401 6.10 15.82 -14.98
CA ILE A 401 6.79 16.88 -14.25
C ILE A 401 7.31 16.34 -12.92
N VAL A 402 8.51 16.77 -12.57
CA VAL A 402 9.14 16.54 -11.27
C VAL A 402 9.37 17.88 -10.61
N ALA A 403 8.86 18.08 -9.39
CA ALA A 403 9.00 19.30 -8.60
C ALA A 403 10.00 19.14 -7.48
N ALA A 404 10.91 20.11 -7.32
CA ALA A 404 11.97 20.08 -6.31
C ALA A 404 12.24 21.46 -5.72
N GLN A 405 12.92 21.47 -4.55
CA GLN A 405 13.49 22.67 -3.92
C GLN A 405 14.91 22.39 -3.44
N GLU A 406 15.78 23.37 -3.53
CA GLU A 406 17.10 23.35 -2.89
C GLU A 406 17.01 23.72 -1.40
N LYS A 407 17.83 23.09 -0.58
CA LYS A 407 17.94 23.34 0.87
C LYS A 407 19.40 23.57 1.26
N GLY A 408 19.61 24.17 2.45
CA GLY A 408 20.95 24.33 2.99
C GLY A 408 21.89 25.13 2.07
N TYR A 409 21.42 26.26 1.50
CA TYR A 409 22.18 27.08 0.57
C TYR A 409 22.63 26.32 -0.70
N GLY A 410 21.79 25.40 -1.20
CA GLY A 410 22.07 24.62 -2.41
C GLY A 410 22.93 23.38 -2.19
N ASN A 411 23.15 22.97 -0.94
CA ASN A 411 23.89 21.73 -0.60
C ASN A 411 23.01 20.47 -0.69
N GLU A 412 21.70 20.63 -0.72
CA GLU A 412 20.75 19.53 -0.81
C GLU A 412 19.62 19.89 -1.80
N LEU A 413 19.29 18.95 -2.69
CA LEU A 413 18.10 19.02 -3.54
C LEU A 413 17.07 18.01 -3.04
N ARG A 414 15.88 18.49 -2.72
CA ARG A 414 14.72 17.67 -2.34
C ARG A 414 13.72 17.62 -3.49
N VAL A 415 13.54 16.45 -4.08
CA VAL A 415 12.46 16.16 -5.02
C VAL A 415 11.23 15.85 -4.19
N LEU A 416 10.19 16.67 -4.34
CA LEU A 416 9.05 16.76 -3.42
C LEU A 416 7.77 16.16 -3.98
N LYS A 417 7.59 16.22 -5.32
CA LYS A 417 6.34 15.77 -5.96
C LYS A 417 6.54 15.46 -7.44
N GLU A 418 5.87 14.43 -7.90
CA GLU A 418 5.70 14.14 -9.32
C GLU A 418 4.28 14.45 -9.80
N PHE A 419 4.14 14.86 -11.05
CA PHE A 419 2.87 15.08 -11.73
C PHE A 419 2.90 14.43 -13.10
N THR A 420 1.79 13.82 -13.49
CA THR A 420 1.68 13.15 -14.78
C THR A 420 0.30 13.39 -15.39
N CYS A 421 0.24 13.46 -16.70
CA CYS A 421 -1.02 13.46 -17.43
C CYS A 421 -0.89 12.76 -18.79
N TYR A 422 -2.02 12.36 -19.34
CA TYR A 422 -2.11 11.67 -20.63
C TYR A 422 -2.86 12.52 -21.64
N TYR A 423 -2.46 12.38 -22.93
CA TYR A 423 -3.28 12.91 -24.01
C TYR A 423 -4.76 12.47 -23.87
N PRO A 424 -5.76 13.35 -24.06
CA PRO A 424 -5.68 14.73 -24.55
C PRO A 424 -5.58 15.82 -23.47
N ALA A 425 -5.44 15.50 -22.19
CA ALA A 425 -5.48 16.49 -21.10
C ALA A 425 -4.26 17.44 -21.06
N GLU A 426 -3.08 16.94 -21.41
CA GLU A 426 -1.82 17.68 -21.60
C GLU A 426 -1.48 18.79 -20.57
N GLN A 427 -0.94 19.94 -21.01
CA GLN A 427 -0.39 20.99 -20.16
C GLN A 427 -1.41 21.70 -19.24
N PRO A 428 -2.67 21.96 -19.64
CA PRO A 428 -3.66 22.56 -18.74
C PRO A 428 -3.93 21.71 -17.50
N GLU A 429 -4.01 20.39 -17.66
CA GLU A 429 -4.23 19.48 -16.52
C GLU A 429 -3.01 19.44 -15.59
N LEU A 430 -1.78 19.42 -16.13
CA LEU A 430 -0.57 19.51 -15.31
C LEU A 430 -0.50 20.82 -14.52
N ALA A 431 -0.81 21.95 -15.14
CA ALA A 431 -0.84 23.24 -14.48
C ALA A 431 -1.88 23.26 -13.33
N LYS A 432 -3.06 22.67 -13.57
CA LYS A 432 -4.11 22.53 -12.57
C LYS A 432 -3.64 21.67 -11.38
N GLN A 433 -3.05 20.50 -11.62
CA GLN A 433 -2.54 19.62 -10.57
C GLN A 433 -1.46 20.34 -9.72
N ILE A 434 -0.55 21.09 -10.35
CA ILE A 434 0.48 21.86 -9.66
C ILE A 434 -0.16 22.95 -8.79
N PHE A 435 -1.18 23.64 -9.31
CA PHE A 435 -1.91 24.66 -8.54
C PHE A 435 -2.68 24.06 -7.36
N GLU A 436 -3.39 22.97 -7.56
CA GLU A 436 -4.14 22.28 -6.50
C GLU A 436 -3.21 21.80 -5.38
N PHE A 437 -1.99 21.40 -5.72
CA PHE A 437 -1.03 20.91 -4.73
C PHE A 437 -0.24 22.03 -4.03
N PHE A 438 0.29 23.01 -4.78
CA PHE A 438 1.16 24.07 -4.24
C PHE A 438 0.48 25.43 -4.09
N GLY A 439 -0.53 25.73 -4.91
CA GLY A 439 -1.02 27.09 -5.12
C GLY A 439 -1.59 27.78 -3.90
N ALA A 440 -2.27 27.05 -3.02
CA ALA A 440 -2.88 27.60 -1.80
C ALA A 440 -1.84 27.91 -0.70
N ASP A 441 -0.74 27.17 -0.66
CA ASP A 441 0.25 27.24 0.42
C ASP A 441 1.48 28.08 0.05
N ALA A 442 1.80 28.22 -1.24
CA ALA A 442 2.96 28.94 -1.73
C ALA A 442 2.85 30.45 -1.46
N ILE A 443 3.80 30.98 -0.66
CA ILE A 443 4.00 32.44 -0.49
C ILE A 443 4.82 32.97 -1.67
N ASN A 444 5.95 32.31 -1.95
CA ASN A 444 6.71 32.57 -3.18
C ASN A 444 6.10 31.71 -4.31
N LYS A 445 5.55 32.39 -5.29
CA LYS A 445 4.92 31.75 -6.46
C LYS A 445 5.85 31.67 -7.68
N GLN A 446 7.16 31.84 -7.47
CA GLN A 446 8.14 31.72 -8.55
C GLN A 446 8.38 30.24 -8.87
N ILE A 447 8.25 29.91 -10.13
CA ILE A 447 8.58 28.60 -10.71
C ILE A 447 9.71 28.79 -11.72
N VAL A 448 10.75 27.95 -11.62
CA VAL A 448 11.81 27.83 -12.61
C VAL A 448 11.64 26.50 -13.33
N LEU A 449 11.36 26.56 -14.63
CA LEU A 449 11.02 25.40 -15.44
C LEU A 449 12.17 25.00 -16.37
N TYR A 450 12.65 23.77 -16.18
CA TYR A 450 13.63 23.12 -17.06
C TYR A 450 12.93 22.06 -17.92
N HIS A 451 13.30 21.97 -19.18
CA HIS A 451 12.67 21.04 -20.12
C HIS A 451 13.65 20.58 -21.19
N ASP A 452 13.28 19.55 -21.96
CA ASP A 452 14.04 19.12 -23.13
C ASP A 452 13.83 20.06 -24.31
N ARG A 453 14.76 20.00 -25.28
CA ARG A 453 14.64 20.65 -26.57
C ARG A 453 13.34 20.27 -27.31
N ALA A 454 12.83 19.06 -27.11
CA ALA A 454 11.56 18.60 -27.67
C ALA A 454 10.39 19.51 -27.30
N ALA A 455 10.37 20.07 -26.09
CA ALA A 455 9.34 20.98 -25.61
C ALA A 455 9.35 22.35 -26.33
N ASN A 456 10.41 22.67 -27.10
CA ASN A 456 10.52 23.84 -27.92
C ASN A 456 9.98 23.63 -29.35
N LYS A 457 9.57 22.40 -29.72
CA LYS A 457 8.97 22.15 -31.04
C LYS A 457 7.71 22.97 -31.19
N ARG A 458 7.60 23.62 -32.38
CA ARG A 458 6.43 24.41 -32.72
C ARG A 458 5.23 23.50 -32.96
N ARG A 459 4.13 23.79 -32.27
CA ARG A 459 2.80 23.26 -32.61
C ARG A 459 2.02 24.32 -33.35
N GLU A 460 1.35 23.93 -34.44
CA GLU A 460 0.35 24.76 -35.10
C GLU A 460 -0.94 24.66 -34.28
N ASP A 461 -1.15 25.59 -33.36
CA ASP A 461 -2.46 25.81 -32.75
C ASP A 461 -3.19 26.90 -33.53
N LEU A 462 -4.52 26.85 -33.61
CA LEU A 462 -5.40 27.55 -34.53
C LEU A 462 -5.15 29.08 -34.72
N GLU A 463 -4.33 29.73 -33.90
CA GLU A 463 -4.06 31.15 -33.99
C GLU A 463 -2.59 31.61 -33.78
N LYS A 464 -1.68 30.81 -33.22
CA LYS A 464 -0.28 31.19 -33.00
C LYS A 464 0.67 29.99 -32.93
N ILE A 465 1.86 30.14 -33.54
CA ILE A 465 2.97 29.21 -33.37
C ILE A 465 3.46 29.25 -31.90
N THR A 466 3.24 28.21 -31.17
CA THR A 466 3.65 28.09 -29.76
C THR A 466 4.39 26.77 -29.51
N SER A 467 4.91 26.57 -28.32
CA SER A 467 5.58 25.31 -27.88
C SER A 467 4.96 24.78 -26.61
N ASP A 468 5.12 23.47 -26.33
CA ASP A 468 4.58 22.82 -25.13
C ASP A 468 5.04 23.52 -23.85
N ALA A 469 6.32 23.93 -23.78
CA ALA A 469 6.84 24.65 -22.62
C ALA A 469 6.17 26.01 -22.42
N ARG A 470 5.89 26.74 -23.51
CA ARG A 470 5.19 28.03 -23.43
C ARG A 470 3.72 27.90 -23.10
N ILE A 471 3.05 26.83 -23.55
CA ILE A 471 1.68 26.52 -23.15
C ILE A 471 1.64 26.28 -21.65
N LEU A 472 2.49 25.39 -21.14
CA LEU A 472 2.56 25.10 -19.71
C LEU A 472 2.86 26.36 -18.88
N LYS A 473 3.79 27.20 -19.33
CA LYS A 473 4.08 28.49 -18.71
C LYS A 473 2.81 29.35 -18.60
N ARG A 474 2.14 29.58 -19.72
CA ARG A 474 0.91 30.40 -19.76
C ARG A 474 -0.17 29.87 -18.84
N GLU A 475 -0.38 28.55 -18.81
CA GLU A 475 -1.37 27.93 -17.94
C GLU A 475 -1.01 28.11 -16.46
N LEU A 476 0.24 27.92 -16.07
CA LEU A 476 0.70 28.18 -14.71
C LEU A 476 0.58 29.66 -14.31
N GLU A 477 0.90 30.58 -15.23
CA GLU A 477 0.74 32.02 -15.01
C GLU A 477 -0.73 32.40 -14.82
N SER A 478 -1.65 31.73 -15.50
CA SER A 478 -3.11 31.94 -15.31
C SER A 478 -3.57 31.60 -13.88
N TYR A 479 -2.91 30.68 -13.21
CA TYR A 479 -3.10 30.34 -11.79
C TYR A 479 -2.33 31.25 -10.81
N GLY A 480 -1.63 32.28 -11.34
CA GLY A 480 -0.94 33.29 -10.53
C GLY A 480 0.49 32.92 -10.13
N PHE A 481 1.10 31.93 -10.75
CA PHE A 481 2.54 31.68 -10.63
C PHE A 481 3.33 32.63 -11.53
N SER A 482 4.60 32.90 -11.19
CA SER A 482 5.58 33.57 -12.04
C SER A 482 6.54 32.53 -12.58
N VAL A 483 6.54 32.28 -13.89
CA VAL A 483 7.28 31.17 -14.49
C VAL A 483 8.44 31.64 -15.35
N GLU A 484 9.65 31.20 -15.01
CA GLU A 484 10.87 31.41 -15.77
C GLU A 484 11.22 30.14 -16.55
N LEU A 485 11.36 30.27 -17.91
CA LEU A 485 11.79 29.17 -18.77
C LEU A 485 13.31 29.24 -18.97
N MET A 486 14.02 28.18 -18.58
CA MET A 486 15.49 28.16 -18.61
C MET A 486 16.09 27.61 -19.90
N ASN A 487 15.34 26.83 -20.67
CA ASN A 487 15.89 26.05 -21.77
C ASN A 487 15.38 26.52 -23.15
N GLU A 488 14.89 27.74 -23.28
CA GLU A 488 14.53 28.30 -24.57
C GLU A 488 15.79 28.51 -25.45
N GLY A 489 15.82 27.87 -26.62
CA GLY A 489 16.93 27.98 -27.55
C GLY A 489 18.20 27.20 -27.21
N GLN A 490 18.17 26.33 -26.20
CA GLN A 490 19.33 25.51 -25.82
C GLN A 490 19.78 24.56 -26.94
N SER A 491 21.09 24.26 -26.97
CA SER A 491 21.67 23.23 -27.81
C SER A 491 21.27 21.82 -27.30
N THR A 492 21.49 20.81 -28.13
CA THR A 492 21.25 19.42 -27.77
C THR A 492 22.15 19.02 -26.60
N ILE A 493 21.54 18.50 -25.52
CA ILE A 493 22.25 17.88 -24.41
C ILE A 493 22.35 16.38 -24.71
N TYR A 494 23.56 15.84 -24.74
CA TYR A 494 23.77 14.44 -25.08
C TYR A 494 23.57 13.55 -23.83
N HIS A 495 23.02 12.36 -24.02
CA HIS A 495 22.76 11.41 -22.94
C HIS A 495 24.03 11.02 -22.15
N TRP A 496 25.21 10.96 -22.80
CA TRP A 496 26.46 10.67 -22.10
C TRP A 496 26.85 11.78 -21.11
N GLN A 497 26.54 13.05 -21.38
CA GLN A 497 26.76 14.16 -20.45
C GLN A 497 25.84 14.04 -19.22
N GLN A 498 24.56 13.73 -19.51
CA GLN A 498 23.57 13.47 -18.47
C GLN A 498 23.98 12.28 -17.61
N PHE A 499 24.41 11.18 -18.21
CA PHE A 499 24.88 9.99 -17.49
C PHE A 499 26.06 10.31 -16.57
N LYS A 500 27.08 11.05 -17.05
CA LYS A 500 28.23 11.47 -16.21
C LYS A 500 27.79 12.34 -15.03
N LEU A 501 26.85 13.27 -15.21
CA LEU A 501 26.27 14.04 -14.09
C LEU A 501 25.63 13.11 -13.07
N LEU A 502 24.80 12.16 -13.51
CA LEU A 502 24.12 11.24 -12.61
C LEU A 502 25.08 10.32 -11.86
N LEU A 503 26.18 9.87 -12.51
CA LEU A 503 27.22 9.11 -11.83
C LEU A 503 27.88 9.90 -10.68
N LEU A 504 28.17 11.18 -10.89
CA LEU A 504 28.76 12.03 -9.86
C LEU A 504 27.76 12.36 -8.76
N LEU A 505 26.54 12.78 -9.14
CA LEU A 505 25.49 13.20 -8.22
C LEU A 505 25.06 12.08 -7.28
N PHE A 506 24.64 10.93 -7.84
CA PHE A 506 24.20 9.78 -7.05
C PHE A 506 25.39 8.98 -6.45
N GLY A 507 26.60 9.16 -6.97
CA GLY A 507 27.80 8.68 -6.31
C GLY A 507 28.20 9.51 -5.09
N GLU A 508 27.68 10.74 -4.95
CA GLU A 508 28.08 11.74 -3.93
C GLU A 508 29.60 11.92 -3.85
N ARG A 509 30.24 11.96 -5.04
CA ARG A 509 31.70 12.00 -5.16
C ARG A 509 32.24 13.40 -5.49
N SER A 510 31.37 14.36 -5.80
CA SER A 510 31.75 15.74 -6.13
C SER A 510 31.27 16.72 -5.07
N ASN A 511 32.17 17.55 -4.56
CA ASN A 511 31.81 18.64 -3.64
C ASN A 511 31.10 19.81 -4.34
N ALA A 512 31.09 19.85 -5.67
CA ALA A 512 30.38 20.86 -6.44
C ALA A 512 28.88 20.56 -6.59
N LEU A 513 28.46 19.33 -6.30
CA LEU A 513 27.10 18.85 -6.45
C LEU A 513 26.39 18.69 -5.10
N PRO A 514 25.07 18.98 -5.03
CA PRO A 514 24.30 18.75 -3.83
C PRO A 514 24.03 17.25 -3.60
N VAL A 515 23.62 16.94 -2.41
CA VAL A 515 23.01 15.66 -2.09
C VAL A 515 21.57 15.67 -2.65
N CYS A 516 21.22 14.70 -3.49
CA CYS A 516 19.86 14.58 -4.04
C CYS A 516 19.06 13.55 -3.25
N ARG A 517 17.86 13.93 -2.81
CA ARG A 517 16.91 13.07 -2.08
C ARG A 517 15.52 13.17 -2.68
N ILE A 518 14.87 12.03 -2.89
CA ILE A 518 13.55 11.91 -3.55
C ILE A 518 12.53 11.43 -2.53
N ASP A 519 11.40 12.12 -2.43
CA ASP A 519 10.29 11.71 -1.58
C ASP A 519 9.62 10.45 -2.17
N GLU A 520 9.78 9.31 -1.52
CA GLU A 520 9.24 8.05 -2.03
C GLU A 520 7.70 7.96 -1.92
N ASN A 521 7.07 8.83 -1.12
CA ASN A 521 5.63 8.85 -0.93
C ASN A 521 4.93 9.72 -1.99
N GLU A 522 5.55 10.85 -2.34
CA GLU A 522 5.00 11.80 -3.31
C GLU A 522 5.56 11.61 -4.74
N CYS A 523 6.61 10.79 -4.89
CA CYS A 523 7.22 10.44 -6.17
C CYS A 523 7.31 8.91 -6.36
N PRO A 524 6.23 8.13 -6.12
CA PRO A 524 6.30 6.67 -6.17
C PRO A 524 6.62 6.14 -7.58
N ASN A 525 6.04 6.76 -8.63
CA ASN A 525 6.30 6.34 -10.00
C ASN A 525 7.72 6.68 -10.44
N LEU A 526 8.24 7.86 -10.07
CA LEU A 526 9.63 8.23 -10.33
C LEU A 526 10.60 7.25 -9.64
N CYS A 527 10.37 6.96 -8.36
CA CYS A 527 11.16 6.00 -7.59
C CYS A 527 11.14 4.60 -8.22
N SER A 528 10.00 4.21 -8.82
CA SER A 528 9.84 2.96 -9.54
C SER A 528 10.54 2.96 -10.90
N ALA A 529 10.45 4.06 -11.66
CA ALA A 529 10.96 4.16 -13.01
C ALA A 529 12.49 4.33 -13.08
N ILE A 530 13.12 4.95 -12.09
CA ILE A 530 14.58 5.15 -12.06
C ILE A 530 15.35 3.82 -12.19
N PRO A 531 15.09 2.78 -11.38
CA PRO A 531 15.77 1.48 -11.51
C PRO A 531 15.48 0.74 -12.83
N LEU A 532 14.36 1.07 -13.48
CA LEU A 532 13.92 0.49 -14.76
C LEU A 532 14.40 1.27 -15.98
N SER A 533 15.22 2.29 -15.80
CA SER A 533 15.78 3.11 -16.87
C SER A 533 17.04 2.43 -17.42
N PRO A 534 16.95 1.65 -18.53
CA PRO A 534 18.09 0.86 -19.00
C PRO A 534 19.07 1.76 -19.75
N LEU A 535 20.32 1.36 -19.68
CA LEU A 535 21.40 1.94 -20.44
C LEU A 535 21.60 1.11 -21.72
N LYS A 536 21.68 1.78 -22.86
CA LYS A 536 22.14 1.17 -24.11
C LYS A 536 23.42 1.85 -24.60
N LYS A 537 24.23 1.13 -25.38
CA LYS A 537 25.40 1.68 -26.10
C LYS A 537 25.06 1.75 -27.58
N THR A 538 25.17 2.94 -28.17
CA THR A 538 25.01 3.19 -29.61
C THR A 538 26.29 3.83 -30.12
N ASP A 539 26.98 3.19 -31.05
CA ASP A 539 28.27 3.67 -31.61
C ASP A 539 29.31 4.02 -30.52
N GLY A 540 29.43 3.19 -29.48
CA GLY A 540 30.34 3.40 -28.36
C GLY A 540 29.88 4.45 -27.34
N ARG A 541 28.75 5.14 -27.54
CA ARG A 541 28.22 6.15 -26.63
C ARG A 541 27.08 5.61 -25.76
N VAL A 542 27.07 6.05 -24.52
CA VAL A 542 26.01 5.72 -23.57
C VAL A 542 24.74 6.53 -23.86
N GLU A 543 23.63 5.84 -23.96
CA GLU A 543 22.30 6.41 -24.16
C GLU A 543 21.28 5.83 -23.18
N LEU A 544 20.27 6.64 -22.83
CA LEU A 544 19.09 6.15 -22.14
C LEU A 544 18.21 5.38 -23.14
N ASP A 545 17.89 4.13 -22.84
CA ASP A 545 16.99 3.34 -23.69
C ASP A 545 15.52 3.72 -23.41
N LYS A 546 14.92 4.44 -24.34
CA LYS A 546 13.53 4.88 -24.30
C LYS A 546 12.54 3.90 -24.96
N SER A 547 12.97 2.67 -25.28
CA SER A 547 12.12 1.69 -25.97
C SER A 547 10.86 1.30 -25.18
N SER A 548 10.86 1.42 -23.87
CA SER A 548 9.70 1.20 -23.00
C SER A 548 8.56 2.19 -23.27
N GLU A 549 8.87 3.43 -23.68
CA GLU A 549 7.87 4.47 -23.96
C GLU A 549 6.93 4.13 -25.12
N VAL A 550 7.40 3.31 -26.07
CA VAL A 550 6.61 2.83 -27.21
C VAL A 550 5.88 1.51 -26.89
N LYS A 551 6.47 0.67 -26.05
CA LYS A 551 5.96 -0.69 -25.77
C LYS A 551 4.88 -0.70 -24.69
N VAL A 552 4.95 0.23 -23.73
CA VAL A 552 4.02 0.29 -22.60
C VAL A 552 2.82 1.17 -22.96
N PRO A 553 1.58 0.68 -22.76
CA PRO A 553 0.38 1.50 -22.99
C PRO A 553 0.37 2.78 -22.15
N LEU A 554 -0.09 3.90 -22.72
CA LEU A 554 -0.04 5.24 -22.11
C LEU A 554 -0.45 5.27 -20.63
N LYS A 555 -1.57 4.67 -20.29
CA LYS A 555 -2.11 4.66 -18.92
C LYS A 555 -1.25 3.91 -17.87
N HIS A 556 -0.22 3.16 -18.30
CA HIS A 556 0.68 2.40 -17.43
C HIS A 556 2.12 2.93 -17.49
N GLN A 557 2.37 4.02 -18.23
CA GLN A 557 3.72 4.52 -18.44
C GLN A 557 4.35 5.16 -17.19
N ALA A 558 3.57 5.70 -16.26
CA ALA A 558 4.07 6.50 -15.15
C ALA A 558 5.25 5.89 -14.37
N GLY A 559 5.11 4.65 -13.89
CA GLY A 559 6.14 3.96 -13.10
C GLY A 559 7.03 2.99 -13.89
N LEU A 560 6.79 2.82 -15.21
CA LEU A 560 7.40 1.74 -16.00
C LEU A 560 8.22 2.25 -17.18
N THR A 561 8.25 3.56 -17.41
CA THR A 561 8.94 4.16 -18.57
C THR A 561 9.86 5.28 -18.15
N THR A 562 10.59 5.83 -19.11
CA THR A 562 11.67 6.78 -18.87
C THR A 562 11.26 8.24 -18.84
N GLN A 563 9.95 8.58 -18.97
CA GLN A 563 9.51 9.98 -19.00
C GLN A 563 9.74 10.72 -17.68
N LEU A 564 9.30 10.17 -16.52
CA LEU A 564 9.59 10.77 -15.21
C LEU A 564 11.09 10.84 -14.90
N PRO A 565 11.89 9.77 -15.14
CA PRO A 565 13.34 9.86 -15.11
C PRO A 565 13.92 10.95 -16.04
N SER A 566 13.38 11.12 -17.25
CA SER A 566 13.81 12.18 -18.17
C SER A 566 13.52 13.57 -17.63
N ALA A 567 12.31 13.79 -17.08
CA ALA A 567 11.96 15.05 -16.41
C ALA A 567 12.94 15.38 -15.26
N LEU A 568 13.30 14.37 -14.43
CA LEU A 568 14.31 14.53 -13.40
C LEU A 568 15.70 14.86 -13.99
N ILE A 569 16.10 14.19 -15.06
CA ILE A 569 17.38 14.43 -15.73
C ILE A 569 17.46 15.89 -16.23
N TYR A 570 16.40 16.40 -16.88
CA TYR A 570 16.36 17.79 -17.37
C TYR A 570 16.47 18.79 -16.24
N LEU A 571 15.79 18.54 -15.13
CA LEU A 571 15.92 19.35 -13.92
C LEU A 571 17.36 19.36 -13.39
N LEU A 572 17.93 18.16 -13.17
CA LEU A 572 19.28 18.01 -12.59
C LEU A 572 20.35 18.60 -13.50
N PHE A 573 20.25 18.35 -14.81
CA PHE A 573 21.23 18.87 -15.76
C PHE A 573 21.10 20.38 -15.92
N GLY A 574 19.88 20.91 -15.92
CA GLY A 574 19.64 22.35 -15.98
C GLY A 574 20.16 23.10 -14.74
N LEU A 575 20.06 22.50 -13.56
CA LEU A 575 20.56 23.08 -12.30
C LEU A 575 22.08 22.95 -12.12
N TYR A 576 22.67 21.84 -12.54
CA TYR A 576 24.02 21.45 -12.13
C TYR A 576 24.97 21.10 -13.26
N GLY A 577 24.52 21.05 -14.51
CA GLY A 577 25.34 20.69 -15.66
C GLY A 577 26.60 21.58 -15.81
N ASP A 578 26.45 22.88 -15.60
CA ASP A 578 27.57 23.83 -15.67
C ASP A 578 28.58 23.67 -14.55
N ARG A 579 28.16 23.19 -13.37
CA ARG A 579 29.04 23.01 -12.20
C ARG A 579 30.07 21.89 -12.40
N ILE A 580 29.81 20.96 -13.30
CA ILE A 580 30.67 19.78 -13.54
C ILE A 580 31.48 19.86 -14.85
N GLN A 581 31.41 20.97 -15.59
CA GLN A 581 32.11 21.06 -16.89
C GLN A 581 33.60 20.74 -16.80
N GLY A 582 34.29 21.16 -15.71
CA GLY A 582 35.69 20.83 -15.46
C GLY A 582 35.94 19.37 -15.06
N GLU A 583 34.95 18.68 -14.49
CA GLU A 583 35.05 17.28 -14.06
C GLU A 583 34.66 16.29 -15.18
N LEU A 584 33.86 16.73 -16.16
CA LEU A 584 33.43 15.90 -17.29
C LEU A 584 34.59 15.39 -18.16
N SER A 585 35.66 16.16 -18.27
CA SER A 585 36.86 15.78 -19.03
C SER A 585 37.67 14.65 -18.38
N ASN A 586 37.50 14.41 -17.09
CA ASN A 586 38.24 13.41 -16.32
C ASN A 586 37.55 12.04 -16.26
N ILE A 587 36.31 11.95 -16.74
CA ILE A 587 35.56 10.69 -16.78
C ILE A 587 35.68 10.10 -18.18
N PRO A 588 36.22 8.86 -18.37
CA PRO A 588 36.33 8.22 -19.68
C PRO A 588 34.97 8.15 -20.40
N ASP A 589 34.99 8.32 -21.71
CA ASP A 589 33.80 8.16 -22.55
C ASP A 589 33.39 6.70 -22.67
N ASP A 590 34.39 5.78 -22.59
CA ASP A 590 34.19 4.34 -22.53
C ASP A 590 34.28 3.86 -21.07
N LEU A 591 33.14 3.58 -20.48
CA LEU A 591 33.10 2.89 -19.20
C LEU A 591 33.48 1.41 -19.39
N PRO A 592 34.33 0.82 -18.53
CA PRO A 592 34.69 -0.59 -18.62
C PRO A 592 33.43 -1.47 -18.52
N ASP A 593 33.43 -2.59 -19.25
CA ASP A 593 32.29 -3.53 -19.30
C ASP A 593 31.93 -4.17 -17.96
N ASN A 594 32.79 -3.98 -16.95
CA ASN A 594 32.60 -4.40 -15.58
C ASN A 594 32.71 -3.20 -14.65
N ILE A 595 31.65 -2.40 -14.53
CA ILE A 595 31.46 -1.61 -13.30
C ILE A 595 30.95 -2.63 -12.26
N GLY A 596 31.89 -3.30 -11.61
CA GLY A 596 31.61 -4.09 -10.41
C GLY A 596 31.03 -3.14 -9.37
N LEU A 597 29.75 -3.27 -9.09
CA LEU A 597 29.04 -2.70 -8.00
C LEU A 597 29.20 -3.56 -6.76
#